data_c2c08845e50922a723943a7bdb5913cb
#
_entry.id   c2c08845e50922a723943a7bdb5913cb
#
_cell.length_a   1.000
_cell.length_b   1.000
_cell.length_c   1.000
_cell.angle_alpha   90.00
_cell.angle_beta   90.00
_cell.angle_gamma   90.00
#
_symmetry.space_group_name_H-M   'P 1'
#
loop_
_entity.id
_entity.type
_entity.pdbx_description
1 polymer ?
#
loop_
_entity_poly.entity_id
_entity_poly.type
_entity_poly.pdbx_seq_one_letter_code
_entity_poly.pdbx_strand_id
1 'polypeptide(L)'
;MNDTTQAPFVDFDQVWLAYNDDLLAKNIFAVEDINLQVQRGEFIAIVGPSGCGKSTFMKLTTGLKMPSMGSIRIDGQPVTGPLKISGMAFQAPSLLPWRTTLDNVLLPLEIVEPYRHQFKDRRKEFEERALKLLE
;
A
#
# COMPACT_ATOMS: atom_id res chain seq x y z
N MET A 1 28.79 -11.63 12.83
CA MET A 1 28.87 -11.21 11.41
C MET A 1 27.74 -11.91 10.69
N ASN A 2 26.56 -11.28 10.61
CA ASN A 2 25.46 -11.78 9.81
C ASN A 2 25.50 -11.05 8.48
N ASP A 3 26.18 -11.66 7.53
CA ASP A 3 26.14 -11.25 6.14
C ASP A 3 24.87 -11.81 5.52
N THR A 4 23.77 -11.09 5.70
CA THR A 4 22.52 -11.33 4.98
C THR A 4 22.38 -10.28 3.88
N THR A 5 23.08 -10.50 2.79
CA THR A 5 22.84 -9.83 1.49
C THR A 5 21.52 -10.31 0.87
N GLN A 6 20.45 -10.29 1.65
CA GLN A 6 19.12 -10.52 1.12
C GLN A 6 18.60 -9.18 0.57
N ALA A 7 18.20 -9.16 -0.70
CA ALA A 7 17.64 -7.95 -1.31
C ALA A 7 16.46 -7.43 -0.47
N PRO A 8 16.35 -6.10 -0.26
CA PRO A 8 15.28 -5.53 0.56
C PRO A 8 13.92 -5.86 -0.05
N PHE A 9 12.92 -6.07 0.82
CA PHE A 9 11.55 -6.30 0.38
C PHE A 9 10.90 -5.01 -0.13
N VAL A 10 11.16 -3.87 0.54
CA VAL A 10 10.79 -2.54 0.08
C VAL A 10 12.06 -1.73 -0.10
N ASP A 11 12.20 -1.09 -1.24
CA ASP A 11 13.36 -0.26 -1.58
C ASP A 11 12.89 1.07 -2.18
N PHE A 12 13.21 2.16 -1.49
CA PHE A 12 13.03 3.53 -1.93
C PHE A 12 14.40 4.08 -2.32
N ASP A 13 14.56 4.50 -3.55
CA ASP A 13 15.79 5.04 -4.08
C ASP A 13 15.55 6.46 -4.59
N GLN A 14 16.09 7.45 -3.87
CA GLN A 14 16.00 8.88 -4.16
C GLN A 14 14.58 9.34 -4.50
N VAL A 15 13.61 8.98 -3.69
CA VAL A 15 12.19 9.22 -3.97
C VAL A 15 11.78 10.62 -3.57
N TRP A 16 11.23 11.36 -4.55
CA TRP A 16 10.63 12.68 -4.38
C TRP A 16 9.19 12.67 -4.87
N LEU A 17 8.32 13.43 -4.24
CA LEU A 17 6.93 13.59 -4.69
C LEU A 17 6.48 15.04 -4.59
N ALA A 18 6.09 15.62 -5.72
CA ALA A 18 5.23 16.79 -5.84
C ALA A 18 3.80 16.36 -6.18
N TYR A 19 2.79 17.04 -5.65
CA TYR A 19 1.39 16.65 -5.85
C TYR A 19 0.86 16.94 -7.26
N ASN A 20 1.48 17.90 -7.97
CA ASN A 20 1.14 18.28 -9.34
C ASN A 20 2.35 18.90 -10.05
N ASP A 21 2.22 19.11 -11.35
CA ASP A 21 3.30 19.63 -12.20
C ASP A 21 3.69 21.07 -11.86
N ASP A 22 2.75 21.90 -11.41
CA ASP A 22 3.04 23.27 -10.98
C ASP A 22 3.93 23.32 -9.74
N LEU A 23 3.70 22.43 -8.78
CA LEU A 23 4.53 22.29 -7.58
C LEU A 23 5.89 21.70 -7.93
N LEU A 24 5.92 20.73 -8.85
CA LEU A 24 7.16 20.14 -9.34
C LEU A 24 8.03 21.20 -10.02
N ALA A 25 7.44 22.02 -10.91
CA ALA A 25 8.14 23.11 -11.58
C ALA A 25 8.70 24.20 -10.62
N LYS A 26 8.06 24.34 -9.45
CA LYS A 26 8.51 25.25 -8.38
C LYS A 26 9.42 24.60 -7.36
N ASN A 27 9.80 23.34 -7.55
CA ASN A 27 10.54 22.51 -6.61
C ASN A 27 9.89 22.47 -5.20
N ILE A 28 8.57 22.35 -5.15
CA ILE A 28 7.80 22.19 -3.92
C ILE A 28 7.36 20.75 -3.79
N PHE A 29 7.93 20.04 -2.84
CA PHE A 29 7.71 18.61 -2.63
C PHE A 29 6.95 18.34 -1.33
N ALA A 30 6.12 17.31 -1.35
CA ALA A 30 5.48 16.76 -0.16
C ALA A 30 6.36 15.71 0.53
N VAL A 31 7.28 15.13 -0.23
CA VAL A 31 8.29 14.17 0.22
C VAL A 31 9.56 14.44 -0.59
N GLU A 32 10.70 14.46 0.09
CA GLU A 32 12.00 14.81 -0.49
C GLU A 32 13.04 13.75 -0.16
N ASP A 33 13.75 13.28 -1.20
CA ASP A 33 14.94 12.42 -1.12
C ASP A 33 14.82 11.26 -0.13
N ILE A 34 13.73 10.51 -0.21
CA ILE A 34 13.59 9.32 0.63
C ILE A 34 14.45 8.20 0.07
N ASN A 35 15.36 7.72 0.91
CA ASN A 35 16.18 6.55 0.72
C ASN A 35 15.91 5.61 1.89
N LEU A 36 15.24 4.48 1.65
CA LEU A 36 14.83 3.55 2.70
C LEU A 36 14.76 2.12 2.19
N GLN A 37 15.35 1.22 2.94
CA GLN A 37 15.25 -0.21 2.68
C GLN A 37 14.58 -0.91 3.87
N VAL A 38 13.58 -1.74 3.57
CA VAL A 38 12.83 -2.53 4.56
C VAL A 38 12.95 -4.00 4.22
N GLN A 39 13.32 -4.81 5.20
CA GLN A 39 13.42 -6.25 5.03
C GLN A 39 12.06 -6.94 5.15
N ARG A 40 11.96 -8.15 4.61
CA ARG A 40 10.72 -8.94 4.74
C ARG A 40 10.44 -9.27 6.21
N GLY A 41 9.21 -9.01 6.66
CA GLY A 41 8.78 -9.25 8.04
C GLY A 41 9.18 -8.16 9.04
N GLU A 42 9.82 -7.09 8.59
CA GLU A 42 10.18 -5.96 9.43
C GLU A 42 8.95 -5.10 9.77
N PHE A 43 8.89 -4.61 11.01
CA PHE A 43 7.88 -3.66 11.47
C PHE A 43 8.47 -2.24 11.48
N ILE A 44 7.83 -1.33 10.75
CA ILE A 44 8.27 0.06 10.63
C ILE A 44 7.25 1.00 11.26
N ALA A 45 7.70 1.87 12.17
CA ALA A 45 6.92 2.95 12.73
C ALA A 45 7.36 4.29 12.14
N ILE A 46 6.41 5.06 11.57
CA ILE A 46 6.65 6.39 11.01
C ILE A 46 6.07 7.42 11.96
N VAL A 47 6.93 8.23 12.55
CA VAL A 47 6.60 9.25 13.55
C VAL A 47 6.96 10.62 13.01
N GLY A 48 6.13 11.62 13.31
CA GLY A 48 6.37 13.00 12.92
C GLY A 48 5.14 13.89 13.11
N PRO A 49 5.29 15.22 13.05
CA PRO A 49 4.19 16.16 13.21
C PRO A 49 3.11 16.01 12.13
N SER A 50 1.94 16.63 12.36
CA SER A 50 0.89 16.66 11.33
C SER A 50 1.39 17.39 10.08
N GLY A 51 1.06 16.85 8.90
CA GLY A 51 1.45 17.45 7.62
C GLY A 51 2.86 17.13 7.12
N CYS A 52 3.70 16.41 7.88
CA CYS A 52 5.08 16.10 7.48
C CYS A 52 5.23 15.00 6.41
N GLY A 53 4.16 14.58 5.76
CA GLY A 53 4.24 13.62 4.63
C GLY A 53 4.01 12.14 4.97
N LYS A 54 3.70 11.75 6.23
CA LYS A 54 3.48 10.33 6.62
C LYS A 54 2.46 9.61 5.73
N SER A 55 1.29 10.21 5.55
CA SER A 55 0.24 9.63 4.71
C SER A 55 0.63 9.59 3.23
N THR A 56 1.45 10.52 2.79
CA THR A 56 2.02 10.54 1.43
C THR A 56 3.00 9.40 1.24
N PHE A 57 3.88 9.18 2.21
CA PHE A 57 4.80 8.05 2.22
C PHE A 57 4.05 6.71 2.16
N MET A 58 2.98 6.54 2.97
CA MET A 58 2.14 5.33 2.92
C MET A 58 1.51 5.12 1.54
N LYS A 59 1.04 6.19 0.88
CA LYS A 59 0.48 6.09 -0.48
C LYS A 59 1.52 5.72 -1.52
N LEU A 60 2.76 6.17 -1.38
CA LEU A 60 3.88 5.76 -2.23
C LEU A 60 4.20 4.28 -2.04
N THR A 61 4.29 3.81 -0.80
CA THR A 61 4.57 2.40 -0.47
C THR A 61 3.51 1.44 -1.03
N THR A 62 2.25 1.86 -1.07
CA THR A 62 1.14 1.03 -1.59
C THR A 62 0.89 1.20 -3.09
N GLY A 63 1.64 2.07 -3.76
CA GLY A 63 1.45 2.38 -5.19
C GLY A 63 0.19 3.20 -5.50
N LEU A 64 -0.48 3.76 -4.48
CA LEU A 64 -1.62 4.68 -4.66
C LEU A 64 -1.18 6.07 -5.15
N LYS A 65 0.09 6.39 -4.99
CA LYS A 65 0.78 7.54 -5.58
C LYS A 65 2.09 7.07 -6.18
N MET A 66 2.45 7.66 -7.31
CA MET A 66 3.72 7.42 -7.96
C MET A 66 4.70 8.53 -7.61
N PRO A 67 5.99 8.25 -7.46
CA PRO A 67 7.00 9.28 -7.23
C PRO A 67 7.14 10.20 -8.44
N SER A 68 7.45 11.49 -8.20
CA SER A 68 7.81 12.43 -9.26
C SER A 68 9.24 12.21 -9.75
N MET A 69 10.14 11.75 -8.85
CA MET A 69 11.51 11.36 -9.16
C MET A 69 11.93 10.18 -8.28
N GLY A 70 12.95 9.46 -8.69
CA GLY A 70 13.43 8.27 -8.01
C GLY A 70 12.64 7.02 -8.37
N SER A 71 12.86 5.95 -7.62
CA SER A 71 12.18 4.67 -7.86
C SER A 71 11.78 3.98 -6.57
N ILE A 72 10.69 3.21 -6.65
CA ILE A 72 10.23 2.35 -5.56
C ILE A 72 10.14 0.92 -6.11
N ARG A 73 10.71 -0.03 -5.37
CA ARG A 73 10.62 -1.45 -5.67
C ARG A 73 10.03 -2.20 -4.48
N ILE A 74 9.21 -3.19 -4.79
CA ILE A 74 8.67 -4.13 -3.80
C ILE A 74 8.95 -5.55 -4.29
N ASP A 75 9.60 -6.33 -3.45
CA ASP A 75 10.05 -7.69 -3.79
C ASP A 75 10.86 -7.72 -5.11
N GLY A 76 11.74 -6.73 -5.29
CA GLY A 76 12.56 -6.53 -6.48
C GLY A 76 11.82 -5.99 -7.71
N GLN A 77 10.49 -5.87 -7.67
CA GLN A 77 9.68 -5.39 -8.79
C GLN A 77 9.40 -3.89 -8.67
N PRO A 78 9.51 -3.11 -9.76
CA PRO A 78 9.18 -1.70 -9.74
C PRO A 78 7.69 -1.50 -9.48
N VAL A 79 7.36 -0.53 -8.61
CA VAL A 79 5.98 -0.11 -8.34
C VAL A 79 5.51 0.78 -9.48
N THR A 80 4.51 0.33 -10.22
CA THR A 80 3.92 1.05 -11.37
C THR A 80 2.44 1.38 -11.19
N GLY A 81 1.89 1.09 -10.02
CA GLY A 81 0.48 1.32 -9.68
C GLY A 81 0.09 0.64 -8.37
N PRO A 82 -1.19 0.63 -8.02
CA PRO A 82 -1.68 0.02 -6.80
C PRO A 82 -1.30 -1.45 -6.66
N LEU A 83 -0.69 -1.79 -5.53
CA LEU A 83 -0.17 -3.13 -5.26
C LEU A 83 -1.27 -4.06 -4.75
N LYS A 84 -1.47 -5.18 -5.44
CA LYS A 84 -2.47 -6.20 -5.06
C LYS A 84 -2.09 -6.98 -3.79
N ILE A 85 -0.80 -6.94 -3.41
CA ILE A 85 -0.26 -7.63 -2.23
C ILE A 85 -0.30 -6.76 -0.97
N SER A 86 -0.68 -5.48 -1.09
CA SER A 86 -0.74 -4.54 0.03
C SER A 86 -2.16 -4.37 0.56
N GLY A 87 -2.29 -4.32 1.89
CA GLY A 87 -3.49 -3.88 2.58
C GLY A 87 -3.25 -2.53 3.27
N MET A 88 -4.22 -1.63 3.24
CA MET A 88 -4.13 -0.33 3.90
C MET A 88 -5.33 -0.12 4.81
N ALA A 89 -5.08 0.09 6.10
CA ALA A 89 -6.09 0.56 7.04
C ALA A 89 -6.08 2.10 7.06
N PHE A 90 -7.22 2.70 6.74
CA PHE A 90 -7.35 4.16 6.73
C PHE A 90 -7.76 4.68 8.10
N GLN A 91 -7.38 5.92 8.40
CA GLN A 91 -7.77 6.60 9.66
C GLN A 91 -9.29 6.80 9.76
N ALA A 92 -9.95 7.11 8.65
CA ALA A 92 -11.40 7.17 8.57
C ALA A 92 -11.96 5.85 8.03
N PRO A 93 -13.13 5.38 8.52
CA PRO A 93 -13.77 4.20 7.97
C PRO A 93 -14.11 4.41 6.48
N SER A 94 -13.70 3.45 5.65
CA SER A 94 -13.86 3.51 4.19
C SER A 94 -14.76 2.38 3.67
N LEU A 95 -15.71 1.94 4.51
CA LEU A 95 -16.72 0.97 4.08
C LEU A 95 -17.66 1.60 3.07
N LEU A 96 -18.08 0.81 2.08
CA LEU A 96 -19.10 1.20 1.12
C LEU A 96 -20.47 1.22 1.81
N PRO A 97 -21.12 2.38 1.97
CA PRO A 97 -22.34 2.50 2.80
C PRO A 97 -23.56 1.79 2.21
N TRP A 98 -23.52 1.45 0.92
CA TRP A 98 -24.57 0.67 0.23
C TRP A 98 -24.35 -0.84 0.28
N ARG A 99 -23.33 -1.32 0.99
CA ARG A 99 -23.04 -2.74 1.21
C ARG A 99 -23.14 -3.09 2.69
N THR A 100 -23.48 -4.33 2.97
CA THR A 100 -23.41 -4.86 4.35
C THR A 100 -21.95 -4.93 4.83
N THR A 101 -21.74 -5.07 6.13
CA THR A 101 -20.39 -5.29 6.69
C THR A 101 -19.73 -6.52 6.07
N LEU A 102 -20.46 -7.63 5.95
CA LEU A 102 -19.98 -8.86 5.36
C LEU A 102 -19.56 -8.64 3.87
N ASP A 103 -20.41 -7.96 3.09
CA ASP A 103 -20.08 -7.68 1.68
C ASP A 103 -18.86 -6.74 1.54
N ASN A 104 -18.66 -5.83 2.49
CA ASN A 104 -17.46 -4.99 2.53
C ASN A 104 -16.19 -5.82 2.83
N VAL A 105 -16.26 -6.78 3.76
CA VAL A 105 -15.15 -7.68 4.06
C VAL A 105 -14.83 -8.59 2.87
N LEU A 106 -15.84 -8.99 2.12
CA LEU A 106 -15.69 -9.87 0.95
C LEU A 106 -15.24 -9.11 -0.32
N LEU A 107 -15.38 -7.79 -0.36
CA LEU A 107 -15.09 -6.96 -1.54
C LEU A 107 -13.71 -7.21 -2.18
N PRO A 108 -12.60 -7.34 -1.41
CA PRO A 108 -11.30 -7.64 -2.02
C PRO A 108 -11.29 -8.94 -2.83
N LEU A 109 -12.05 -9.96 -2.41
CA LEU A 109 -12.12 -11.24 -3.10
C LEU A 109 -12.92 -11.17 -4.41
N GLU A 110 -13.80 -10.17 -4.55
CA GLU A 110 -14.51 -9.89 -5.80
C GLU A 110 -13.61 -9.23 -6.87
N ILE A 111 -12.50 -8.61 -6.45
CA ILE A 111 -11.68 -7.76 -7.31
C ILE A 111 -10.32 -8.41 -7.62
N VAL A 112 -9.68 -9.02 -6.61
CA VAL A 112 -8.28 -9.48 -6.69
C VAL A 112 -8.19 -10.90 -7.25
N GLU A 113 -7.30 -11.11 -8.22
CA GLU A 113 -6.95 -12.44 -8.71
C GLU A 113 -6.05 -13.20 -7.71
N PRO A 114 -6.19 -14.51 -7.58
CA PRO A 114 -7.07 -15.43 -8.35
C PRO A 114 -8.49 -15.56 -7.78
N TYR A 115 -8.81 -14.88 -6.68
CA TYR A 115 -10.09 -15.05 -5.95
C TYR A 115 -11.29 -14.61 -6.76
N ARG A 116 -11.17 -13.55 -7.57
CA ARG A 116 -12.24 -13.03 -8.42
C ARG A 116 -12.92 -14.11 -9.26
N HIS A 117 -12.15 -15.00 -9.88
CA HIS A 117 -12.70 -16.09 -10.70
C HIS A 117 -13.37 -17.18 -9.87
N GLN A 118 -12.92 -17.38 -8.63
CA GLN A 118 -13.44 -18.41 -7.72
C GLN A 118 -14.58 -17.91 -6.85
N PHE A 119 -14.80 -16.59 -6.80
CA PHE A 119 -15.68 -15.95 -5.82
C PHE A 119 -17.11 -16.48 -5.88
N LYS A 120 -17.68 -16.61 -7.06
CA LYS A 120 -19.06 -17.09 -7.26
C LYS A 120 -19.24 -18.54 -6.78
N ASP A 121 -18.29 -19.39 -7.12
CA ASP A 121 -18.38 -20.84 -6.83
C ASP A 121 -18.08 -21.16 -5.37
N ARG A 122 -17.22 -20.36 -4.72
CA ARG A 122 -16.76 -20.56 -3.35
C ARG A 122 -17.31 -19.52 -2.37
N ARG A 123 -18.37 -18.80 -2.75
CA ARG A 123 -18.90 -17.70 -1.94
C ARG A 123 -19.20 -18.10 -0.50
N LYS A 124 -19.85 -19.24 -0.28
CA LYS A 124 -20.19 -19.74 1.07
C LYS A 124 -18.95 -19.94 1.94
N GLU A 125 -17.90 -20.52 1.41
CA GLU A 125 -16.63 -20.71 2.11
C GLU A 125 -16.01 -19.38 2.53
N PHE A 126 -16.02 -18.40 1.63
CA PHE A 126 -15.49 -17.06 1.92
C PHE A 126 -16.35 -16.32 2.95
N GLU A 127 -17.68 -16.46 2.92
CA GLU A 127 -18.60 -15.92 3.92
C GLU A 127 -18.35 -16.53 5.31
N GLU A 128 -18.20 -17.83 5.41
CA GLU A 128 -17.89 -18.52 6.68
C GLU A 128 -16.54 -18.02 7.26
N ARG A 129 -15.53 -17.85 6.42
CA ARG A 129 -14.23 -17.31 6.85
C ARG A 129 -14.34 -15.85 7.29
N ALA A 130 -15.10 -15.04 6.57
CA ALA A 130 -15.30 -13.63 6.89
C ALA A 130 -16.05 -13.46 8.21
N LEU A 131 -17.09 -14.27 8.46
CA LEU A 131 -17.85 -14.25 9.71
C LEU A 131 -16.98 -14.58 10.91
N LYS A 132 -16.08 -15.57 10.79
CA LYS A 132 -15.10 -15.90 11.85
C LYS A 132 -14.11 -14.79 12.15
N LEU A 133 -13.87 -13.86 11.22
CA LEU A 133 -13.02 -12.70 11.45
C LEU A 133 -13.77 -11.53 12.09
N LEU A 134 -15.10 -11.54 12.04
CA LEU A 134 -15.97 -10.51 12.60
C LEU A 134 -16.44 -10.85 14.03
N GLU A 135 -16.25 -12.09 14.51
CA GLU A 135 -16.47 -12.55 15.89
C GLU A 135 -15.31 -12.14 16.81
#